data_70e11b2321bbfa7f94f5e1f15ff23d42
#
_entry.id   70e11b2321bbfa7f94f5e1f15ff23d42
#
_cell.length_a   1.000
_cell.length_b   1.000
_cell.length_c   1.000
_cell.angle_alpha   90.00
_cell.angle_beta   90.00
_cell.angle_gamma   90.00
#
_symmetry.space_group_name_H-M   'P 1'
#
loop_
_entity.id
_entity.type
_entity.pdbx_description
1 polymer ?
#
loop_
_entity_poly.entity_id
_entity_poly.type
_entity_poly.pdbx_seq_one_letter_code
_entity_poly.pdbx_strand_id
1 'polypeptide(L)'
;MENLQTAVHAALKAWNKLAGTPTNLLEDLLLVRQEKANVVGDNPTTRRLTTNRVLHKGIESLQKQDPVAAQLLSRRFMDGDTLLMTAHRLQLSEDQAKRRQREAIQQLAQILWEQETAVRQAHLHHFQNQLPPSGYHQLFGTQDKLGELVTLLCNPTAPWVIAIVGIGGIGKTSLADAAVRSVIPHFVYEQLAWLRVSPQEEGNIADNILTELAANLCLDLPSSATAVQRNQRLRAVLKATPHLVVIDNIETAVGIDHLLEKLNDFAHPSRFLLTTRVRLPAVATAYNLLLGELSYTAAADLVRYQAQNIGVQELVQAANSDIEHIFEATGGNPLAIKLIVGLAAVLPLSHILADLKAAHLTEIEQMYRHIYWQAWHNLSANAQALLEMMPLASEIGLKPEQMQVMWNIEQPTLWAAITELVNRSLLEVRGTTWERRYGLHRLTESFLQTEIIHLPEGW
;
A
#
# COMPACT_ATOMS: atom_id res chain seq x y z
N MET A 1 8.27 -26.74 -8.33
CA MET A 1 9.46 -27.54 -7.93
C MET A 1 10.24 -28.04 -9.15
N GLU A 2 9.65 -28.77 -10.10
CA GLU A 2 10.37 -29.27 -11.30
C GLU A 2 11.04 -28.17 -12.12
N ASN A 3 10.36 -27.05 -12.35
CA ASN A 3 10.92 -25.90 -13.05
C ASN A 3 12.12 -25.28 -12.29
N LEU A 4 12.08 -25.23 -10.95
CA LEU A 4 13.18 -24.73 -10.15
C LEU A 4 14.37 -25.67 -10.18
N GLN A 5 14.16 -26.98 -10.07
CA GLN A 5 15.21 -27.99 -10.19
C GLN A 5 15.94 -27.90 -11.55
N THR A 6 15.18 -27.73 -12.62
CA THR A 6 15.73 -27.56 -13.97
C THR A 6 16.55 -26.25 -14.07
N ALA A 7 16.05 -25.15 -13.49
CA ALA A 7 16.73 -23.86 -13.44
C ALA A 7 18.03 -23.93 -12.63
N VAL A 8 18.01 -24.58 -11.47
CA VAL A 8 19.20 -24.80 -10.63
C VAL A 8 20.26 -25.61 -11.39
N HIS A 9 19.86 -26.70 -12.06
CA HIS A 9 20.78 -27.50 -12.85
C HIS A 9 21.39 -26.72 -14.02
N ALA A 10 20.56 -25.92 -14.72
CA ALA A 10 21.04 -25.07 -15.81
C ALA A 10 22.04 -24.00 -15.29
N ALA A 11 21.76 -23.40 -14.15
CA ALA A 11 22.61 -22.40 -13.53
C ALA A 11 23.95 -23.01 -13.07
N LEU A 12 23.94 -24.19 -12.47
CA LEU A 12 25.14 -24.94 -12.11
C LEU A 12 26.00 -25.27 -13.33
N LYS A 13 25.40 -25.74 -14.41
CA LYS A 13 26.11 -26.02 -15.70
C LYS A 13 26.75 -24.76 -16.30
N ALA A 14 26.18 -23.61 -15.99
CA ALA A 14 26.65 -22.32 -16.49
C ALA A 14 27.62 -21.63 -15.52
N TRP A 15 28.01 -22.26 -14.40
CA TRP A 15 28.83 -21.68 -13.32
C TRP A 15 30.08 -20.93 -13.83
N ASN A 16 30.87 -21.59 -14.68
CA ASN A 16 32.13 -21.07 -15.23
C ASN A 16 31.98 -20.44 -16.63
N LYS A 17 30.76 -20.31 -17.16
CA LYS A 17 30.57 -19.73 -18.50
C LYS A 17 30.64 -18.21 -18.47
N LEU A 18 31.49 -17.63 -19.31
CA LEU A 18 31.59 -16.20 -19.53
C LEU A 18 30.35 -15.64 -20.26
N ALA A 19 30.26 -14.31 -20.31
CA ALA A 19 29.14 -13.53 -20.83
C ALA A 19 28.50 -14.07 -22.12
N GLY A 20 27.17 -13.98 -22.24
CA GLY A 20 26.39 -14.42 -23.42
C GLY A 20 25.43 -15.57 -23.15
N THR A 21 25.34 -16.08 -21.93
CA THR A 21 24.30 -17.05 -21.55
C THR A 21 22.95 -16.36 -21.40
N PRO A 22 21.85 -16.99 -21.92
CA PRO A 22 20.50 -16.46 -21.76
C PRO A 22 20.13 -16.28 -20.28
N THR A 23 19.22 -15.35 -20.02
CA THR A 23 18.61 -15.10 -18.70
C THR A 23 18.23 -16.41 -18.03
N ASN A 24 18.65 -16.57 -16.77
CA ASN A 24 18.34 -17.76 -16.01
C ASN A 24 17.10 -17.51 -15.16
N LEU A 25 16.16 -18.46 -15.11
CA LEU A 25 14.97 -18.39 -14.25
C LEU A 25 15.26 -18.10 -12.77
N LEU A 26 16.49 -18.38 -12.30
CA LEU A 26 16.89 -18.02 -10.93
C LEU A 26 17.06 -16.51 -10.73
N GLU A 27 17.27 -15.72 -11.79
CA GLU A 27 17.41 -14.26 -11.69
C GLU A 27 16.11 -13.60 -11.22
N ASP A 28 14.96 -14.27 -11.37
CA ASP A 28 13.66 -13.80 -10.91
C ASP A 28 13.42 -14.05 -9.41
N LEU A 29 14.24 -14.85 -8.75
CA LEU A 29 14.14 -15.08 -7.32
C LEU A 29 14.51 -13.83 -6.53
N LEU A 30 13.76 -13.54 -5.47
CA LEU A 30 14.08 -12.44 -4.56
C LEU A 30 15.47 -12.58 -3.93
N LEU A 31 15.88 -13.80 -3.63
CA LEU A 31 17.25 -14.10 -3.16
C LEU A 31 18.32 -13.55 -4.09
N VAL A 32 18.14 -13.71 -5.41
CA VAL A 32 19.12 -13.23 -6.41
C VAL A 32 19.00 -11.72 -6.59
N ARG A 33 17.79 -11.16 -6.56
CA ARG A 33 17.57 -9.71 -6.62
C ARG A 33 18.19 -8.99 -5.44
N GLN A 34 18.06 -9.52 -4.22
CA GLN A 34 18.69 -8.94 -3.02
C GLN A 34 20.23 -8.97 -3.08
N GLU A 35 20.82 -10.08 -3.56
CA GLU A 35 22.27 -10.13 -3.78
C GLU A 35 22.72 -9.14 -4.87
N LYS A 36 21.89 -8.89 -5.87
CA LYS A 36 22.17 -7.92 -6.95
C LYS A 36 22.17 -6.48 -6.42
N ALA A 37 21.29 -6.13 -5.49
CA ALA A 37 21.23 -4.80 -4.88
C ALA A 37 22.56 -4.41 -4.19
N ASN A 38 23.36 -5.39 -3.76
CA ASN A 38 24.65 -5.19 -3.12
C ASN A 38 25.81 -5.04 -4.13
N VAL A 39 25.55 -5.08 -5.44
CA VAL A 39 26.59 -5.04 -6.49
C VAL A 39 26.30 -3.91 -7.47
N VAL A 40 27.32 -3.12 -7.77
CA VAL A 40 27.20 -2.00 -8.71
C VAL A 40 27.19 -2.51 -10.17
N GLY A 41 26.16 -2.14 -10.92
CA GLY A 41 26.02 -2.41 -12.35
C GLY A 41 25.12 -3.59 -12.70
N ASP A 42 24.51 -3.54 -13.90
CA ASP A 42 23.62 -4.59 -14.44
C ASP A 42 24.19 -5.12 -15.76
N ASN A 43 25.29 -5.84 -15.66
CA ASN A 43 25.89 -6.52 -16.80
C ASN A 43 25.77 -8.05 -16.65
N PRO A 44 25.95 -8.83 -17.74
CA PRO A 44 25.85 -10.29 -17.70
C PRO A 44 26.77 -10.94 -16.66
N THR A 45 27.93 -10.36 -16.41
CA THR A 45 28.89 -10.85 -15.42
C THR A 45 28.36 -10.66 -14.00
N THR A 46 27.79 -9.49 -13.69
CA THR A 46 27.17 -9.20 -12.40
C THR A 46 25.99 -10.14 -12.13
N ARG A 47 25.13 -10.36 -13.11
CA ARG A 47 23.99 -11.30 -12.98
C ARG A 47 24.47 -12.73 -12.70
N ARG A 48 25.55 -13.16 -13.36
CA ARG A 48 26.17 -14.47 -13.12
C ARG A 48 26.75 -14.57 -11.72
N LEU A 49 27.50 -13.56 -11.28
CA LEU A 49 28.10 -13.55 -9.95
C LEU A 49 27.07 -13.59 -8.84
N THR A 50 25.98 -12.84 -8.97
CA THR A 50 24.89 -12.84 -7.97
C THR A 50 24.20 -14.20 -7.90
N THR A 51 23.87 -14.80 -9.05
CA THR A 51 23.30 -16.16 -9.11
C THR A 51 24.26 -17.19 -8.49
N ASN A 52 25.54 -17.14 -8.82
CA ASN A 52 26.55 -18.04 -8.28
C ASN A 52 26.71 -17.90 -6.75
N ARG A 53 26.62 -16.67 -6.20
CA ARG A 53 26.63 -16.46 -4.74
C ARG A 53 25.45 -17.11 -4.04
N VAL A 54 24.24 -16.98 -4.61
CA VAL A 54 23.05 -17.63 -4.06
C VAL A 54 23.18 -19.16 -4.10
N LEU A 55 23.64 -19.71 -5.21
CA LEU A 55 23.90 -21.14 -5.35
C LEU A 55 24.96 -21.62 -4.35
N HIS A 56 26.02 -20.82 -4.15
CA HIS A 56 27.09 -21.16 -3.19
C HIS A 56 26.55 -21.22 -1.75
N LYS A 57 25.79 -20.20 -1.33
CA LYS A 57 25.11 -20.20 -0.01
C LYS A 57 24.17 -21.40 0.16
N GLY A 58 23.46 -21.76 -0.92
CA GLY A 58 22.63 -22.96 -0.95
C GLY A 58 23.43 -24.25 -0.76
N ILE A 59 24.58 -24.37 -1.43
CA ILE A 59 25.50 -25.53 -1.30
C ILE A 59 26.12 -25.58 0.11
N GLU A 60 26.49 -24.46 0.72
CA GLU A 60 26.92 -24.39 2.12
C GLU A 60 25.84 -24.88 3.10
N SER A 61 24.58 -24.53 2.83
CA SER A 61 23.43 -25.04 3.59
C SER A 61 23.23 -26.54 3.38
N LEU A 62 23.38 -27.02 2.15
CA LEU A 62 23.34 -28.44 1.82
C LEU A 62 24.49 -29.21 2.51
N GLN A 63 25.67 -28.61 2.63
CA GLN A 63 26.83 -29.24 3.30
C GLN A 63 26.56 -29.59 4.77
N LYS A 64 25.70 -28.83 5.43
CA LYS A 64 25.27 -29.10 6.82
C LYS A 64 24.31 -30.28 6.92
N GLN A 65 23.59 -30.60 5.86
CA GLN A 65 22.57 -31.67 5.80
C GLN A 65 23.12 -32.93 5.15
N ASP A 66 23.79 -32.80 3.99
CA ASP A 66 24.40 -33.88 3.22
C ASP A 66 25.76 -33.44 2.67
N PRO A 67 26.84 -33.63 3.44
CA PRO A 67 28.19 -33.23 3.03
C PRO A 67 28.67 -33.87 1.72
N VAL A 68 28.25 -35.11 1.45
CA VAL A 68 28.63 -35.83 0.23
C VAL A 68 27.93 -35.21 -1.01
N ALA A 69 26.65 -34.88 -0.89
CA ALA A 69 25.90 -34.22 -1.95
C ALA A 69 26.50 -32.83 -2.27
N ALA A 70 26.80 -32.02 -1.25
CA ALA A 70 27.41 -30.71 -1.42
C ALA A 70 28.82 -30.82 -2.08
N GLN A 71 29.64 -31.74 -1.65
CA GLN A 71 30.97 -31.97 -2.22
C GLN A 71 30.90 -32.44 -3.67
N LEU A 72 29.90 -33.28 -4.00
CA LEU A 72 29.64 -33.72 -5.37
C LEU A 72 29.29 -32.55 -6.29
N LEU A 73 28.37 -31.65 -5.85
CA LEU A 73 27.98 -30.47 -6.64
C LEU A 73 29.16 -29.49 -6.80
N SER A 74 29.91 -29.22 -5.74
CA SER A 74 31.07 -28.31 -5.79
C SER A 74 32.12 -28.83 -6.77
N ARG A 75 32.58 -30.08 -6.65
CA ARG A 75 33.57 -30.67 -7.56
C ARG A 75 33.10 -30.67 -9.00
N ARG A 76 31.84 -31.09 -9.22
CA ARG A 76 31.27 -31.26 -10.57
C ARG A 76 31.08 -29.94 -11.31
N PHE A 77 30.62 -28.89 -10.62
CA PHE A 77 30.18 -27.66 -11.28
C PHE A 77 31.06 -26.46 -10.99
N MET A 78 31.66 -26.38 -9.80
CA MET A 78 32.53 -25.26 -9.42
C MET A 78 33.99 -25.54 -9.80
N ASP A 79 34.52 -26.72 -9.47
CA ASP A 79 35.88 -27.11 -9.81
C ASP A 79 36.02 -27.60 -11.27
N GLY A 80 34.90 -27.92 -11.93
CA GLY A 80 34.88 -28.35 -13.32
C GLY A 80 35.27 -29.81 -13.55
N ASP A 81 35.30 -30.64 -12.50
CA ASP A 81 35.61 -32.07 -12.62
C ASP A 81 34.57 -32.78 -13.53
N THR A 82 35.01 -33.78 -14.30
CA THR A 82 34.07 -34.65 -14.99
C THR A 82 33.31 -35.53 -14.00
N LEU A 83 32.14 -36.05 -14.39
CA LEU A 83 31.38 -36.91 -13.48
C LEU A 83 32.20 -38.15 -13.07
N LEU A 84 32.99 -38.70 -13.97
CA LEU A 84 33.85 -39.84 -13.71
C LEU A 84 34.94 -39.52 -12.69
N MET A 85 35.60 -38.36 -12.81
CA MET A 85 36.61 -37.91 -11.83
C MET A 85 35.96 -37.66 -10.45
N THR A 86 34.77 -37.04 -10.41
CA THR A 86 34.01 -36.81 -9.18
C THR A 86 33.63 -38.14 -8.53
N ALA A 87 33.13 -39.10 -9.31
CA ALA A 87 32.80 -40.44 -8.82
C ALA A 87 33.99 -41.16 -8.21
N HIS A 88 35.14 -41.15 -8.89
CA HIS A 88 36.34 -41.77 -8.43
C HIS A 88 36.83 -41.13 -7.09
N ARG A 89 36.81 -39.80 -7.00
CA ARG A 89 37.22 -39.04 -5.78
C ARG A 89 36.31 -39.31 -4.58
N LEU A 90 35.04 -39.54 -4.84
CA LEU A 90 34.03 -39.83 -3.81
C LEU A 90 33.81 -41.32 -3.56
N GLN A 91 34.62 -42.18 -4.18
CA GLN A 91 34.54 -43.66 -4.09
C GLN A 91 33.12 -44.19 -4.48
N LEU A 92 32.53 -43.63 -5.50
CA LEU A 92 31.21 -44.01 -6.05
C LEU A 92 31.40 -44.65 -7.40
N SER A 93 30.46 -45.54 -7.77
CA SER A 93 30.33 -45.98 -9.18
C SER A 93 29.74 -44.83 -10.02
N GLU A 94 29.93 -44.88 -11.35
CA GLU A 94 29.39 -43.82 -12.23
C GLU A 94 27.86 -43.71 -12.14
N ASP A 95 27.15 -44.83 -12.03
CA ASP A 95 25.70 -44.81 -11.87
C ASP A 95 25.25 -44.30 -10.51
N GLN A 96 25.97 -44.61 -9.46
CA GLN A 96 25.75 -44.02 -8.14
C GLN A 96 25.98 -42.50 -8.16
N ALA A 97 27.03 -42.04 -8.84
CA ALA A 97 27.31 -40.61 -8.97
C ALA A 97 26.22 -39.88 -9.77
N LYS A 98 25.72 -40.47 -10.88
CA LYS A 98 24.59 -39.92 -11.65
C LYS A 98 23.31 -39.81 -10.81
N ARG A 99 22.99 -40.84 -10.05
CA ARG A 99 21.83 -40.85 -9.16
C ARG A 99 21.98 -39.83 -8.05
N ARG A 100 23.12 -39.81 -7.35
CA ARG A 100 23.45 -38.87 -6.29
C ARG A 100 23.45 -37.41 -6.78
N GLN A 101 23.93 -37.16 -7.99
CA GLN A 101 23.89 -35.81 -8.59
C GLN A 101 22.45 -35.31 -8.76
N ARG A 102 21.51 -36.16 -9.21
CA ARG A 102 20.10 -35.79 -9.35
C ARG A 102 19.47 -35.49 -7.98
N GLU A 103 19.73 -36.35 -7.00
CA GLU A 103 19.27 -36.18 -5.62
C GLU A 103 19.83 -34.89 -4.99
N ALA A 104 21.12 -34.61 -5.17
CA ALA A 104 21.78 -33.40 -4.67
C ALA A 104 21.21 -32.10 -5.31
N ILE A 105 20.92 -32.12 -6.62
CA ILE A 105 20.29 -30.98 -7.30
C ILE A 105 18.85 -30.78 -6.77
N GLN A 106 18.13 -31.85 -6.51
CA GLN A 106 16.78 -31.78 -5.93
C GLN A 106 16.82 -31.20 -4.51
N GLN A 107 17.73 -31.66 -3.68
CA GLN A 107 17.94 -31.13 -2.31
C GLN A 107 18.34 -29.66 -2.34
N LEU A 108 19.26 -29.26 -3.22
CA LEU A 108 19.63 -27.85 -3.39
C LEU A 108 18.45 -27.00 -3.85
N ALA A 109 17.64 -27.47 -4.78
CA ALA A 109 16.43 -26.78 -5.23
C ALA A 109 15.42 -26.63 -4.08
N GLN A 110 15.29 -27.64 -3.22
CA GLN A 110 14.43 -27.58 -2.04
C GLN A 110 14.93 -26.51 -1.03
N ILE A 111 16.22 -26.50 -0.75
CA ILE A 111 16.85 -25.51 0.16
C ILE A 111 16.62 -24.08 -0.38
N LEU A 112 16.85 -23.87 -1.68
CA LEU A 112 16.65 -22.56 -2.30
C LEU A 112 15.17 -22.14 -2.28
N TRP A 113 14.25 -23.08 -2.43
CA TRP A 113 12.81 -22.81 -2.34
C TRP A 113 12.39 -22.40 -0.93
N GLU A 114 12.91 -23.08 0.09
CA GLU A 114 12.65 -22.74 1.49
C GLU A 114 13.21 -21.37 1.85
N GLN A 115 14.42 -21.05 1.40
CA GLN A 115 15.04 -19.74 1.59
C GLN A 115 14.27 -18.64 0.85
N GLU A 116 13.89 -18.87 -0.40
CA GLU A 116 13.05 -17.94 -1.19
C GLU A 116 11.70 -17.68 -0.52
N THR A 117 11.06 -18.75 -0.02
CA THR A 117 9.78 -18.62 0.69
C THR A 117 9.93 -17.79 1.96
N ALA A 118 10.98 -18.01 2.72
CA ALA A 118 11.28 -17.21 3.93
C ALA A 118 11.53 -15.73 3.59
N VAL A 119 12.30 -15.45 2.54
CA VAL A 119 12.56 -14.07 2.09
C VAL A 119 11.27 -13.41 1.59
N ARG A 120 10.44 -14.12 0.84
CA ARG A 120 9.14 -13.62 0.39
C ARG A 120 8.22 -13.28 1.56
N GLN A 121 8.14 -14.14 2.56
CA GLN A 121 7.35 -13.89 3.76
C GLN A 121 7.87 -12.68 4.55
N ALA A 122 9.18 -12.58 4.75
CA ALA A 122 9.80 -11.43 5.41
C ALA A 122 9.51 -10.12 4.65
N HIS A 123 9.59 -10.13 3.32
CA HIS A 123 9.27 -8.98 2.48
C HIS A 123 7.79 -8.58 2.60
N LEU A 124 6.86 -9.54 2.51
CA LEU A 124 5.43 -9.27 2.69
C LEU A 124 5.14 -8.65 4.06
N HIS A 125 5.71 -9.21 5.13
CA HIS A 125 5.55 -8.70 6.49
C HIS A 125 6.13 -7.30 6.65
N HIS A 126 7.30 -7.04 6.07
CA HIS A 126 7.93 -5.71 6.08
C HIS A 126 7.03 -4.66 5.44
N PHE A 127 6.50 -4.93 4.24
CA PHE A 127 5.60 -4.01 3.54
C PHE A 127 4.26 -3.80 4.26
N GLN A 128 3.70 -4.87 4.83
CA GLN A 128 2.46 -4.76 5.60
C GLN A 128 2.61 -3.84 6.81
N ASN A 129 3.77 -3.83 7.45
CA ASN A 129 4.07 -2.96 8.59
C ASN A 129 4.31 -1.49 8.20
N GLN A 130 4.67 -1.22 6.94
CA GLN A 130 4.85 0.15 6.42
C GLN A 130 3.54 0.78 5.95
N LEU A 131 2.51 -0.03 5.67
CA LEU A 131 1.22 0.48 5.25
C LEU A 131 0.41 1.01 6.42
N PRO A 132 -0.33 2.11 6.22
CA PRO A 132 -1.30 2.55 7.20
C PRO A 132 -2.37 1.45 7.40
N PRO A 133 -3.00 1.40 8.58
CA PRO A 133 -4.13 0.51 8.80
C PRO A 133 -5.24 0.79 7.78
N SER A 134 -5.79 -0.27 7.17
CA SER A 134 -6.89 -0.12 6.22
C SER A 134 -8.10 0.52 6.88
N GLY A 135 -8.66 1.56 6.26
CA GLY A 135 -9.88 2.24 6.72
C GLY A 135 -11.16 1.66 6.09
N TYR A 136 -11.09 0.53 5.42
CA TYR A 136 -12.24 -0.12 4.76
C TYR A 136 -12.14 -1.64 4.93
N HIS A 137 -13.29 -2.32 4.93
CA HIS A 137 -13.36 -3.78 4.91
C HIS A 137 -13.62 -4.31 3.49
N GLN A 138 -14.37 -3.56 2.69
CA GLN A 138 -14.75 -3.93 1.33
C GLN A 138 -14.85 -2.68 0.46
N LEU A 139 -14.42 -2.80 -0.79
CA LEU A 139 -14.59 -1.80 -1.84
C LEU A 139 -15.81 -2.15 -2.71
N PHE A 140 -16.55 -1.13 -3.13
CA PHE A 140 -17.74 -1.27 -3.96
C PHE A 140 -17.53 -0.55 -5.28
N GLY A 141 -17.92 -1.17 -6.40
CA GLY A 141 -17.94 -0.57 -7.73
C GLY A 141 -16.58 -0.11 -8.29
N THR A 142 -15.47 -0.53 -7.68
CA THR A 142 -14.13 -0.07 -8.08
C THR A 142 -13.23 -1.18 -8.60
N GLN A 143 -13.75 -2.39 -8.83
CA GLN A 143 -12.97 -3.57 -9.22
C GLN A 143 -12.21 -3.36 -10.53
N ASP A 144 -12.85 -2.77 -11.53
CA ASP A 144 -12.21 -2.47 -12.82
C ASP A 144 -11.07 -1.47 -12.66
N LYS A 145 -11.29 -0.41 -11.85
CA LYS A 145 -10.27 0.60 -11.56
C LYS A 145 -9.12 0.04 -10.74
N LEU A 146 -9.41 -0.88 -9.83
CA LEU A 146 -8.39 -1.61 -9.07
C LEU A 146 -7.53 -2.47 -10.01
N GLY A 147 -8.15 -3.25 -10.90
CA GLY A 147 -7.45 -4.06 -11.89
C GLY A 147 -6.58 -3.23 -12.84
N GLU A 148 -7.12 -2.09 -13.33
CA GLU A 148 -6.39 -1.13 -14.16
C GLU A 148 -5.15 -0.60 -13.41
N LEU A 149 -5.33 -0.15 -12.16
CA LEU A 149 -4.25 0.41 -11.35
C LEU A 149 -3.17 -0.62 -11.02
N VAL A 150 -3.54 -1.84 -10.63
CA VAL A 150 -2.60 -2.94 -10.38
C VAL A 150 -1.81 -3.27 -11.65
N THR A 151 -2.47 -3.31 -12.80
CA THR A 151 -1.81 -3.54 -14.09
C THR A 151 -0.78 -2.44 -14.38
N LEU A 152 -1.15 -1.17 -14.19
CA LEU A 152 -0.24 -0.03 -14.38
C LEU A 152 0.95 -0.08 -13.42
N LEU A 153 0.72 -0.43 -12.17
CA LEU A 153 1.79 -0.53 -11.15
C LEU A 153 2.74 -1.69 -11.41
N CYS A 154 2.28 -2.79 -12.00
CA CYS A 154 3.12 -3.95 -12.30
C CYS A 154 3.81 -3.87 -13.68
N ASN A 155 3.30 -3.07 -14.62
CA ASN A 155 3.82 -3.00 -15.98
C ASN A 155 5.05 -2.08 -16.06
N PRO A 156 6.24 -2.58 -16.42
CA PRO A 156 7.47 -1.77 -16.51
C PRO A 156 7.43 -0.67 -17.57
N THR A 157 6.51 -0.74 -18.55
CA THR A 157 6.37 0.26 -19.62
C THR A 157 5.29 1.30 -19.33
N ALA A 158 4.53 1.16 -18.25
CA ALA A 158 3.51 2.12 -17.85
C ALA A 158 4.13 3.42 -17.31
N PRO A 159 3.38 4.52 -17.30
CA PRO A 159 3.83 5.80 -16.75
C PRO A 159 4.36 5.66 -15.31
N TRP A 160 5.40 6.41 -15.00
CA TRP A 160 6.08 6.36 -13.70
C TRP A 160 5.37 7.16 -12.62
N VAL A 161 4.56 8.14 -13.02
CA VAL A 161 3.71 8.92 -12.14
C VAL A 161 2.26 8.62 -12.50
N ILE A 162 1.49 8.12 -11.54
CA ILE A 162 0.09 7.75 -11.69
C ILE A 162 -0.69 8.54 -10.64
N ALA A 163 -1.77 9.22 -11.06
CA ALA A 163 -2.63 9.97 -10.17
C ALA A 163 -4.05 9.38 -10.17
N ILE A 164 -4.56 9.07 -9.00
CA ILE A 164 -5.98 8.79 -8.80
C ILE A 164 -6.67 10.13 -8.59
N VAL A 165 -7.50 10.52 -9.54
CA VAL A 165 -8.18 11.83 -9.56
C VAL A 165 -9.65 11.66 -9.27
N GLY A 166 -10.21 12.43 -8.36
CA GLY A 166 -11.64 12.42 -8.05
C GLY A 166 -11.99 13.35 -6.90
N ILE A 167 -13.27 13.60 -6.73
CA ILE A 167 -13.80 14.48 -5.67
C ILE A 167 -13.53 13.95 -4.26
N GLY A 168 -13.75 14.77 -3.24
CA GLY A 168 -13.64 14.37 -1.83
C GLY A 168 -14.59 13.21 -1.51
N GLY A 169 -14.16 12.29 -0.63
CA GLY A 169 -15.00 11.18 -0.18
C GLY A 169 -15.29 10.07 -1.20
N ILE A 170 -14.73 10.15 -2.42
CA ILE A 170 -14.99 9.18 -3.49
C ILE A 170 -14.26 7.84 -3.32
N GLY A 171 -13.29 7.77 -2.40
CA GLY A 171 -12.56 6.52 -2.12
C GLY A 171 -11.16 6.43 -2.74
N LYS A 172 -10.52 7.55 -3.13
CA LYS A 172 -9.18 7.56 -3.74
C LYS A 172 -8.13 6.86 -2.88
N THR A 173 -8.03 7.23 -1.61
CA THR A 173 -7.11 6.64 -0.64
C THR A 173 -7.36 5.14 -0.46
N SER A 174 -8.63 4.74 -0.38
CA SER A 174 -9.00 3.31 -0.25
C SER A 174 -8.63 2.51 -1.50
N LEU A 175 -8.80 3.09 -2.70
CA LEU A 175 -8.37 2.46 -3.95
C LEU A 175 -6.85 2.35 -4.03
N ALA A 176 -6.11 3.40 -3.63
CA ALA A 176 -4.65 3.39 -3.57
C ALA A 176 -4.14 2.29 -2.62
N ASP A 177 -4.70 2.22 -1.40
CA ASP A 177 -4.34 1.19 -0.41
C ASP A 177 -4.62 -0.22 -0.93
N ALA A 178 -5.80 -0.46 -1.52
CA ALA A 178 -6.14 -1.75 -2.10
C ALA A 178 -5.20 -2.15 -3.25
N ALA A 179 -4.84 -1.20 -4.11
CA ALA A 179 -3.92 -1.45 -5.22
C ALA A 179 -2.51 -1.77 -4.71
N VAL A 180 -1.98 -1.01 -3.75
CA VAL A 180 -0.68 -1.27 -3.14
C VAL A 180 -0.65 -2.65 -2.49
N ARG A 181 -1.66 -3.00 -1.67
CA ARG A 181 -1.77 -4.33 -1.06
C ARG A 181 -1.83 -5.45 -2.10
N SER A 182 -2.51 -5.21 -3.23
CA SER A 182 -2.60 -6.17 -4.34
C SER A 182 -1.27 -6.33 -5.10
N VAL A 183 -0.44 -5.28 -5.14
CA VAL A 183 0.84 -5.28 -5.86
C VAL A 183 1.98 -5.91 -5.02
N ILE A 184 1.94 -5.81 -3.70
CA ILE A 184 2.98 -6.35 -2.80
C ILE A 184 3.31 -7.83 -3.11
N PRO A 185 2.34 -8.75 -3.32
CA PRO A 185 2.64 -10.16 -3.63
C PRO A 185 3.32 -10.40 -4.98
N HIS A 186 3.36 -9.39 -5.86
CA HIS A 186 4.06 -9.48 -7.15
C HIS A 186 5.57 -9.22 -7.04
N PHE A 187 6.06 -8.73 -5.90
CA PHE A 187 7.48 -8.46 -5.64
C PHE A 187 8.15 -7.56 -6.69
N VAL A 188 7.39 -6.59 -7.24
CA VAL A 188 7.88 -5.64 -8.23
C VAL A 188 8.77 -4.59 -7.59
N TYR A 189 8.47 -4.21 -6.35
CA TYR A 189 9.14 -3.15 -5.60
C TYR A 189 9.96 -3.72 -4.45
N GLU A 190 11.09 -3.08 -4.16
CA GLU A 190 11.97 -3.45 -3.06
C GLU A 190 11.67 -2.64 -1.78
N GLN A 191 11.09 -1.46 -1.94
CA GLN A 191 10.73 -0.56 -0.84
C GLN A 191 9.40 0.12 -1.11
N LEU A 192 8.71 0.46 -0.04
CA LEU A 192 7.45 1.20 -0.04
C LEU A 192 7.59 2.45 0.85
N ALA A 193 7.09 3.58 0.39
CA ALA A 193 6.88 4.76 1.22
C ALA A 193 5.45 5.25 1.04
N TRP A 194 4.76 5.53 2.16
CA TRP A 194 3.43 6.15 2.16
C TRP A 194 3.50 7.48 2.89
N LEU A 195 3.24 8.55 2.16
CA LEU A 195 3.25 9.92 2.64
C LEU A 195 1.83 10.47 2.57
N ARG A 196 1.45 11.28 3.55
CA ARG A 196 0.17 11.96 3.56
C ARG A 196 0.39 13.47 3.65
N VAL A 197 -0.09 14.20 2.66
CA VAL A 197 0.05 15.65 2.62
C VAL A 197 -1.02 16.32 3.48
N SER A 198 -0.59 17.09 4.48
CA SER A 198 -1.49 17.89 5.31
C SER A 198 -1.87 19.19 4.60
N PRO A 199 -3.13 19.67 4.75
CA PRO A 199 -3.59 20.89 4.09
C PRO A 199 -2.93 22.17 4.60
N GLN A 200 -2.33 22.13 5.78
CA GLN A 200 -1.81 23.27 6.51
C GLN A 200 -0.32 23.56 6.25
N GLU A 201 0.32 22.83 5.37
CA GLU A 201 1.72 23.08 5.04
C GLU A 201 1.86 24.33 4.18
N GLU A 202 2.01 25.48 4.85
CA GLU A 202 2.47 26.69 4.20
C GLU A 202 3.93 26.53 3.77
N GLY A 203 4.22 26.81 2.51
CA GLY A 203 5.57 26.74 1.97
C GLY A 203 5.69 25.94 0.69
N ASN A 204 6.89 25.47 0.40
CA ASN A 204 7.17 24.67 -0.79
C ASN A 204 6.76 23.21 -0.55
N ILE A 205 5.51 22.85 -0.91
CA ILE A 205 4.94 21.52 -0.77
C ILE A 205 5.90 20.43 -1.28
N ALA A 206 6.61 20.71 -2.37
CA ALA A 206 7.57 19.76 -2.93
C ALA A 206 8.74 19.48 -1.97
N ASP A 207 9.28 20.51 -1.31
CA ASP A 207 10.40 20.32 -0.38
C ASP A 207 9.98 19.60 0.90
N ASN A 208 8.75 19.85 1.39
CA ASN A 208 8.19 19.14 2.55
C ASN A 208 8.01 17.65 2.24
N ILE A 209 7.36 17.33 1.12
CA ILE A 209 7.17 15.94 0.65
C ILE A 209 8.53 15.24 0.48
N LEU A 210 9.52 15.89 -0.12
CA LEU A 210 10.84 15.30 -0.31
C LEU A 210 11.62 15.12 1.00
N THR A 211 11.37 15.99 1.99
CA THR A 211 11.96 15.85 3.34
C THR A 211 11.37 14.64 4.05
N GLU A 212 10.05 14.53 4.02
CA GLU A 212 9.34 13.40 4.62
C GLU A 212 9.67 12.09 3.91
N LEU A 213 9.77 12.09 2.57
CA LEU A 213 10.18 10.91 1.80
C LEU A 213 11.59 10.44 2.21
N ALA A 214 12.53 11.37 2.39
CA ALA A 214 13.88 11.04 2.84
C ALA A 214 13.89 10.40 4.24
N ALA A 215 13.04 10.89 5.14
CA ALA A 215 12.87 10.33 6.48
C ALA A 215 12.21 8.94 6.42
N ASN A 216 11.14 8.77 5.65
CA ASN A 216 10.44 7.49 5.48
C ASN A 216 11.35 6.40 4.90
N LEU A 217 12.22 6.76 3.96
CA LEU A 217 13.22 5.84 3.39
C LEU A 217 14.45 5.66 4.28
N CYS A 218 14.45 6.21 5.51
CA CYS A 218 15.54 6.12 6.48
C CYS A 218 16.91 6.50 5.86
N LEU A 219 16.96 7.54 5.02
CA LEU A 219 18.20 7.94 4.39
C LEU A 219 19.17 8.49 5.42
N ASP A 220 20.38 7.95 5.41
CA ASP A 220 21.48 8.46 6.24
C ASP A 220 21.92 9.82 5.70
N LEU A 221 21.41 10.87 6.33
CA LEU A 221 21.69 12.27 6.00
C LEU A 221 22.18 12.99 7.27
N PRO A 222 23.27 13.76 7.19
CA PRO A 222 23.68 14.60 8.31
C PRO A 222 22.57 15.62 8.63
N SER A 223 22.43 15.99 9.91
CA SER A 223 21.44 16.99 10.36
C SER A 223 21.60 18.36 9.69
N SER A 224 22.78 18.65 9.14
CA SER A 224 23.11 19.87 8.38
C SER A 224 22.92 19.72 6.87
N ALA A 225 22.32 18.61 6.40
CA ALA A 225 22.19 18.37 4.94
C ALA A 225 21.31 19.44 4.29
N THR A 226 21.79 19.99 3.20
CA THR A 226 21.04 20.94 2.38
C THR A 226 19.96 20.22 1.56
N ALA A 227 18.94 20.94 1.09
CA ALA A 227 17.91 20.40 0.20
C ALA A 227 18.54 19.78 -1.07
N VAL A 228 19.62 20.34 -1.58
CA VAL A 228 20.33 19.79 -2.75
C VAL A 228 20.95 18.43 -2.44
N GLN A 229 21.64 18.30 -1.32
CA GLN A 229 22.24 17.02 -0.89
C GLN A 229 21.18 15.95 -0.63
N ARG A 230 20.08 16.32 0.04
CA ARG A 230 18.93 15.44 0.24
C ARG A 230 18.38 14.93 -1.09
N ASN A 231 18.11 15.84 -2.04
CA ASN A 231 17.54 15.47 -3.34
C ASN A 231 18.48 14.60 -4.17
N GLN A 232 19.80 14.87 -4.13
CA GLN A 232 20.79 14.00 -4.76
C GLN A 232 20.79 12.58 -4.18
N ARG A 233 20.68 12.46 -2.84
CA ARG A 233 20.64 11.16 -2.18
C ARG A 233 19.34 10.41 -2.49
N LEU A 234 18.19 11.09 -2.42
CA LEU A 234 16.90 10.55 -2.84
C LEU A 234 16.95 10.01 -4.27
N ARG A 235 17.46 10.82 -5.19
CA ARG A 235 17.61 10.41 -6.60
C ARG A 235 18.47 9.16 -6.73
N ALA A 236 19.59 9.10 -6.03
CA ALA A 236 20.48 7.94 -6.08
C ALA A 236 19.78 6.66 -5.61
N VAL A 237 19.03 6.73 -4.52
CA VAL A 237 18.30 5.57 -3.96
C VAL A 237 17.15 5.15 -4.86
N LEU A 238 16.29 6.09 -5.27
CA LEU A 238 15.10 5.82 -6.08
C LEU A 238 15.45 5.31 -7.49
N LYS A 239 16.62 5.64 -7.99
CA LYS A 239 17.13 5.14 -9.29
C LYS A 239 17.94 3.85 -9.18
N ALA A 240 18.38 3.47 -8.00
CA ALA A 240 19.14 2.24 -7.81
C ALA A 240 18.24 1.01 -7.78
N THR A 241 17.09 1.10 -7.11
CA THR A 241 16.14 0.00 -6.92
C THR A 241 14.69 0.48 -7.07
N PRO A 242 13.76 -0.39 -7.50
CA PRO A 242 12.37 0.00 -7.69
C PRO A 242 11.69 0.25 -6.33
N HIS A 243 11.22 1.48 -6.11
CA HIS A 243 10.40 1.88 -4.97
C HIS A 243 8.99 2.21 -5.43
N LEU A 244 8.00 1.91 -4.59
CA LEU A 244 6.65 2.44 -4.74
C LEU A 244 6.44 3.54 -3.71
N VAL A 245 6.25 4.76 -4.18
CA VAL A 245 6.01 5.92 -3.33
C VAL A 245 4.56 6.36 -3.50
N VAL A 246 3.77 6.28 -2.44
CA VAL A 246 2.41 6.81 -2.41
C VAL A 246 2.43 8.18 -1.76
N ILE A 247 1.87 9.18 -2.45
CA ILE A 247 1.68 10.53 -1.91
C ILE A 247 0.17 10.76 -1.87
N ASP A 248 -0.40 10.58 -0.69
CA ASP A 248 -1.83 10.66 -0.49
C ASP A 248 -2.24 12.11 -0.20
N ASN A 249 -3.31 12.54 -0.88
CA ASN A 249 -4.01 13.76 -0.57
C ASN A 249 -3.33 15.07 -1.05
N ILE A 250 -2.86 15.12 -2.28
CA ILE A 250 -2.41 16.35 -2.92
C ILE A 250 -3.67 17.14 -3.37
N GLU A 251 -4.06 18.15 -2.60
CA GLU A 251 -5.33 18.88 -2.87
C GLU A 251 -5.13 20.22 -3.55
N THR A 252 -3.96 20.84 -3.37
CA THR A 252 -3.68 22.16 -3.92
C THR A 252 -2.95 22.08 -5.24
N ALA A 253 -3.39 22.87 -6.21
CA ALA A 253 -2.68 23.03 -7.48
C ALA A 253 -1.38 23.87 -7.34
N VAL A 254 -1.23 24.59 -6.22
CA VAL A 254 -0.06 25.45 -6.01
C VAL A 254 1.18 24.63 -5.79
N GLY A 255 2.17 24.80 -6.65
CA GLY A 255 3.45 24.09 -6.59
C GLY A 255 3.43 22.64 -7.13
N ILE A 256 2.29 22.15 -7.64
CA ILE A 256 2.18 20.78 -8.16
C ILE A 256 3.10 20.54 -9.37
N ASP A 257 3.26 21.53 -10.23
CA ASP A 257 4.14 21.41 -11.42
C ASP A 257 5.59 21.18 -11.01
N HIS A 258 6.08 21.93 -10.01
CA HIS A 258 7.41 21.76 -9.48
C HIS A 258 7.59 20.40 -8.79
N LEU A 259 6.58 19.93 -8.05
CA LEU A 259 6.58 18.58 -7.49
C LEU A 259 6.68 17.52 -8.59
N LEU A 260 5.84 17.62 -9.64
CA LEU A 260 5.83 16.66 -10.73
C LEU A 260 7.17 16.63 -11.50
N GLU A 261 7.82 17.78 -11.71
CA GLU A 261 9.16 17.83 -12.30
C GLU A 261 10.16 17.03 -11.45
N LYS A 262 10.14 17.21 -10.13
CA LYS A 262 11.02 16.46 -9.21
C LYS A 262 10.70 14.97 -9.20
N LEU A 263 9.41 14.59 -9.15
CA LEU A 263 9.02 13.19 -9.18
C LEU A 263 9.43 12.51 -10.49
N ASN A 264 9.30 13.19 -11.62
CA ASN A 264 9.78 12.67 -12.91
C ASN A 264 11.31 12.51 -12.95
N ASP A 265 12.05 13.42 -12.33
CA ASP A 265 13.52 13.28 -12.22
C ASP A 265 13.94 12.08 -11.36
N PHE A 266 13.16 11.75 -10.33
CA PHE A 266 13.41 10.62 -9.43
C PHE A 266 12.85 9.28 -9.96
N ALA A 267 11.88 9.33 -10.85
CA ALA A 267 11.23 8.16 -11.43
C ALA A 267 12.20 7.27 -12.22
N HIS A 268 11.75 6.04 -12.49
CA HIS A 268 12.49 4.98 -13.19
C HIS A 268 13.77 4.52 -12.46
N PRO A 269 13.76 3.29 -11.84
CA PRO A 269 12.69 2.30 -11.87
C PRO A 269 11.60 2.51 -10.79
N SER A 270 11.72 3.53 -9.97
CA SER A 270 10.74 3.86 -8.94
C SER A 270 9.48 4.49 -9.52
N ARG A 271 8.33 4.26 -8.87
CA ARG A 271 7.03 4.73 -9.33
C ARG A 271 6.31 5.49 -8.24
N PHE A 272 5.56 6.52 -8.65
CA PHE A 272 4.81 7.41 -7.77
C PHE A 272 3.31 7.24 -8.01
N LEU A 273 2.56 6.96 -6.95
CA LEU A 273 1.11 6.91 -6.93
C LEU A 273 0.58 8.09 -6.12
N LEU A 274 -0.16 8.97 -6.76
CA LEU A 274 -0.70 10.18 -6.15
C LEU A 274 -2.21 10.06 -5.99
N THR A 275 -2.78 10.63 -4.93
CA THR A 275 -4.21 10.89 -4.86
C THR A 275 -4.47 12.39 -4.84
N THR A 276 -5.37 12.88 -5.69
CA THR A 276 -5.61 14.30 -5.88
C THR A 276 -7.06 14.59 -6.25
N ARG A 277 -7.52 15.82 -6.00
CA ARG A 277 -8.82 16.32 -6.51
C ARG A 277 -8.69 16.92 -7.91
N VAL A 278 -7.51 17.38 -8.27
CA VAL A 278 -7.25 18.12 -9.52
C VAL A 278 -6.53 17.20 -10.51
N ARG A 279 -6.93 17.26 -11.78
CA ARG A 279 -6.19 16.57 -12.84
C ARG A 279 -4.80 17.14 -12.98
N LEU A 280 -3.83 16.25 -13.05
CA LEU A 280 -2.45 16.63 -13.35
C LEU A 280 -2.35 17.05 -14.81
N PRO A 281 -1.56 18.10 -15.13
CA PRO A 281 -1.42 18.60 -16.49
C PRO A 281 -0.79 17.54 -17.41
N ALA A 282 -1.23 17.50 -18.66
CA ALA A 282 -0.77 16.52 -19.66
C ALA A 282 0.72 16.62 -20.00
N VAL A 283 1.35 17.77 -19.71
CA VAL A 283 2.78 18.02 -19.92
C VAL A 283 3.66 17.18 -18.98
N ALA A 284 3.09 16.70 -17.87
CA ALA A 284 3.84 16.06 -16.79
C ALA A 284 4.10 14.56 -16.97
N THR A 285 3.83 13.95 -18.13
CA THR A 285 3.97 12.49 -18.35
C THR A 285 3.25 11.62 -17.30
N ALA A 286 2.30 12.21 -16.57
CA ALA A 286 1.53 11.54 -15.53
C ALA A 286 0.27 10.91 -16.11
N TYR A 287 -0.08 9.72 -15.63
CA TYR A 287 -1.32 9.06 -15.96
C TYR A 287 -2.42 9.45 -14.95
N ASN A 288 -3.53 10.01 -15.44
CA ASN A 288 -4.68 10.36 -14.61
C ASN A 288 -5.74 9.24 -14.65
N LEU A 289 -5.82 8.45 -13.59
CA LEU A 289 -6.89 7.49 -13.37
C LEU A 289 -8.08 8.21 -12.73
N LEU A 290 -9.17 8.38 -13.49
CA LEU A 290 -10.35 9.05 -12.98
C LEU A 290 -11.20 8.08 -12.16
N LEU A 291 -11.47 8.47 -10.91
CA LEU A 291 -12.39 7.77 -10.01
C LEU A 291 -13.66 8.60 -9.89
N GLY A 292 -14.73 8.10 -10.49
CA GLY A 292 -16.07 8.71 -10.44
C GLY A 292 -16.93 8.12 -9.33
N GLU A 293 -18.16 8.59 -9.29
CA GLU A 293 -19.21 8.15 -8.38
C GLU A 293 -19.55 6.67 -8.61
N LEU A 294 -20.13 6.04 -7.59
CA LEU A 294 -20.60 4.67 -7.69
C LEU A 294 -21.78 4.58 -8.67
N SER A 295 -21.88 3.47 -9.40
CA SER A 295 -23.11 3.12 -10.09
C SER A 295 -24.23 2.89 -9.07
N TYR A 296 -25.49 2.98 -9.51
CA TYR A 296 -26.63 2.68 -8.65
C TYR A 296 -26.52 1.32 -7.96
N THR A 297 -26.12 0.29 -8.69
CA THR A 297 -25.95 -1.07 -8.13
C THR A 297 -24.89 -1.11 -7.03
N ALA A 298 -23.73 -0.51 -7.25
CA ALA A 298 -22.66 -0.46 -6.27
C ALA A 298 -23.03 0.41 -5.05
N ALA A 299 -23.77 1.49 -5.27
CA ALA A 299 -24.30 2.34 -4.20
C ALA A 299 -25.33 1.58 -3.36
N ALA A 300 -26.23 0.82 -3.99
CA ALA A 300 -27.21 -0.01 -3.29
C ALA A 300 -26.54 -1.10 -2.44
N ASP A 301 -25.51 -1.73 -2.97
CA ASP A 301 -24.74 -2.71 -2.22
C ASP A 301 -24.03 -2.06 -1.01
N LEU A 302 -23.48 -0.86 -1.18
CA LEU A 302 -22.87 -0.09 -0.09
C LEU A 302 -23.89 0.30 0.99
N VAL A 303 -25.09 0.78 0.60
CA VAL A 303 -26.17 1.11 1.54
C VAL A 303 -26.53 -0.10 2.38
N ARG A 304 -26.83 -1.25 1.74
CA ARG A 304 -27.20 -2.48 2.45
C ARG A 304 -26.08 -2.99 3.36
N TYR A 305 -24.84 -3.00 2.88
CA TYR A 305 -23.68 -3.39 3.65
C TYR A 305 -23.50 -2.50 4.89
N GLN A 306 -23.56 -1.18 4.70
CA GLN A 306 -23.41 -0.25 5.82
C GLN A 306 -24.57 -0.36 6.81
N ALA A 307 -25.80 -0.47 6.34
CA ALA A 307 -26.97 -0.68 7.17
C ALA A 307 -26.89 -1.97 8.00
N GLN A 308 -26.40 -3.04 7.41
CA GLN A 308 -26.17 -4.30 8.11
C GLN A 308 -25.13 -4.17 9.22
N ASN A 309 -24.02 -3.46 8.95
CA ASN A 309 -22.94 -3.25 9.91
C ASN A 309 -23.38 -2.45 11.14
N ILE A 310 -24.27 -1.46 10.95
CA ILE A 310 -24.76 -0.60 12.05
C ILE A 310 -26.12 -1.04 12.61
N GLY A 311 -26.72 -2.11 12.05
CA GLY A 311 -27.94 -2.72 12.57
C GLY A 311 -29.24 -2.04 12.15
N VAL A 312 -29.25 -1.20 11.10
CA VAL A 312 -30.46 -0.55 10.55
C VAL A 312 -31.19 -1.52 9.60
N GLN A 313 -31.98 -2.44 10.17
CA GLN A 313 -32.64 -3.51 9.43
C GLN A 313 -33.61 -3.01 8.35
N GLU A 314 -34.22 -1.86 8.56
CA GLU A 314 -35.12 -1.24 7.59
C GLU A 314 -34.39 -0.91 6.27
N LEU A 315 -33.15 -0.41 6.33
CA LEU A 315 -32.35 -0.13 5.14
C LEU A 315 -31.71 -1.40 4.52
N VAL A 316 -31.49 -2.44 5.31
CA VAL A 316 -31.05 -3.75 4.77
C VAL A 316 -32.11 -4.33 3.84
N GLN A 317 -33.41 -4.16 4.20
CA GLN A 317 -34.57 -4.65 3.46
C GLN A 317 -35.25 -3.56 2.63
N ALA A 318 -34.65 -2.39 2.52
CA ALA A 318 -35.26 -1.24 1.85
C ALA A 318 -35.62 -1.55 0.39
N ALA A 319 -36.77 -1.02 -0.03
CA ALA A 319 -37.18 -1.07 -1.42
C ALA A 319 -36.18 -0.32 -2.32
N ASN A 320 -36.12 -0.70 -3.58
CA ASN A 320 -35.21 -0.04 -4.51
C ASN A 320 -35.51 1.47 -4.63
N SER A 321 -36.78 1.89 -4.47
CA SER A 321 -37.18 3.30 -4.47
C SER A 321 -36.53 4.11 -3.35
N ASP A 322 -36.38 3.53 -2.14
CA ASP A 322 -35.78 4.23 -1.02
C ASP A 322 -34.27 4.38 -1.21
N ILE A 323 -33.63 3.35 -1.75
CA ILE A 323 -32.22 3.38 -2.12
C ILE A 323 -31.97 4.36 -3.27
N GLU A 324 -32.89 4.46 -4.24
CA GLU A 324 -32.82 5.41 -5.34
C GLU A 324 -32.84 6.87 -4.84
N HIS A 325 -33.66 7.16 -3.84
CA HIS A 325 -33.65 8.48 -3.22
C HIS A 325 -32.35 8.81 -2.50
N ILE A 326 -31.73 7.81 -1.82
CA ILE A 326 -30.40 7.99 -1.23
C ILE A 326 -29.35 8.22 -2.32
N PHE A 327 -29.40 7.45 -3.40
CA PHE A 327 -28.49 7.58 -4.53
C PHE A 327 -28.60 8.95 -5.20
N GLU A 328 -29.83 9.41 -5.48
CA GLU A 328 -30.07 10.74 -6.05
C GLU A 328 -29.55 11.86 -5.14
N ALA A 329 -29.79 11.77 -3.83
CA ALA A 329 -29.37 12.77 -2.86
C ALA A 329 -27.84 12.83 -2.69
N THR A 330 -27.14 11.70 -2.86
CA THR A 330 -25.68 11.59 -2.67
C THR A 330 -24.88 11.67 -3.96
N GLY A 331 -25.55 11.59 -5.12
CA GLY A 331 -24.90 11.45 -6.42
C GLY A 331 -24.02 10.20 -6.51
N GLY A 332 -24.27 9.17 -5.68
CA GLY A 332 -23.43 7.97 -5.64
C GLY A 332 -22.09 8.14 -4.93
N ASN A 333 -21.91 9.21 -4.15
CA ASN A 333 -20.68 9.39 -3.38
C ASN A 333 -20.62 8.45 -2.17
N PRO A 334 -19.58 7.60 -2.03
CA PRO A 334 -19.51 6.58 -0.98
C PRO A 334 -19.55 7.13 0.44
N LEU A 335 -18.87 8.26 0.69
CA LEU A 335 -18.85 8.87 2.02
C LEU A 335 -20.19 9.46 2.38
N ALA A 336 -20.85 10.18 1.46
CA ALA A 336 -22.17 10.73 1.67
C ALA A 336 -23.19 9.62 1.95
N ILE A 337 -23.12 8.51 1.22
CA ILE A 337 -23.96 7.33 1.47
C ILE A 337 -23.76 6.81 2.90
N LYS A 338 -22.51 6.60 3.33
CA LYS A 338 -22.21 6.11 4.69
C LYS A 338 -22.75 7.05 5.77
N LEU A 339 -22.61 8.36 5.58
CA LEU A 339 -23.11 9.37 6.52
C LEU A 339 -24.64 9.37 6.59
N ILE A 340 -25.33 9.30 5.46
CA ILE A 340 -26.81 9.23 5.43
C ILE A 340 -27.31 7.96 6.10
N VAL A 341 -26.70 6.82 5.80
CA VAL A 341 -27.07 5.54 6.45
C VAL A 341 -26.81 5.61 7.96
N GLY A 342 -25.69 6.25 8.38
CA GLY A 342 -25.41 6.50 9.79
C GLY A 342 -26.42 7.40 10.48
N LEU A 343 -26.90 8.45 9.82
CA LEU A 343 -27.98 9.32 10.33
C LEU A 343 -29.33 8.59 10.40
N ALA A 344 -29.62 7.73 9.44
CA ALA A 344 -30.87 6.95 9.41
C ALA A 344 -31.02 5.95 10.58
N ALA A 345 -29.94 5.69 11.32
CA ALA A 345 -30.00 4.97 12.57
C ALA A 345 -30.73 5.74 13.70
N VAL A 346 -30.90 7.05 13.54
CA VAL A 346 -31.44 7.95 14.60
C VAL A 346 -32.61 8.78 14.08
N LEU A 347 -32.56 9.22 12.83
CA LEU A 347 -33.57 10.07 12.20
C LEU A 347 -34.33 9.31 11.11
N PRO A 348 -35.62 9.59 10.90
CA PRO A 348 -36.36 9.05 9.76
C PRO A 348 -35.68 9.44 8.44
N LEU A 349 -35.50 8.48 7.52
CA LEU A 349 -34.86 8.72 6.22
C LEU A 349 -35.58 9.83 5.43
N SER A 350 -36.92 9.86 5.46
CA SER A 350 -37.73 10.89 4.80
C SER A 350 -37.38 12.30 5.29
N HIS A 351 -37.09 12.48 6.56
CA HIS A 351 -36.66 13.74 7.16
C HIS A 351 -35.29 14.17 6.63
N ILE A 352 -34.32 13.25 6.65
CA ILE A 352 -32.95 13.50 6.18
C ILE A 352 -32.96 13.93 4.70
N LEU A 353 -33.71 13.20 3.87
CA LEU A 353 -33.79 13.47 2.45
C LEU A 353 -34.55 14.78 2.14
N ALA A 354 -35.61 15.12 2.91
CA ALA A 354 -36.32 16.36 2.78
C ALA A 354 -35.43 17.57 3.10
N ASP A 355 -34.65 17.49 4.17
CA ASP A 355 -33.70 18.54 4.60
C ASP A 355 -32.61 18.76 3.54
N LEU A 356 -32.03 17.68 2.99
CA LEU A 356 -31.05 17.78 1.90
C LEU A 356 -31.63 18.45 0.64
N LYS A 357 -32.88 18.12 0.28
CA LYS A 357 -33.57 18.75 -0.86
C LYS A 357 -33.90 20.23 -0.58
N ALA A 358 -34.32 20.56 0.62
CA ALA A 358 -34.63 21.93 1.03
C ALA A 358 -33.40 22.86 1.08
N ALA A 359 -32.25 22.33 1.37
CA ALA A 359 -31.00 23.09 1.45
C ALA A 359 -30.46 23.56 0.08
N HIS A 360 -31.01 23.09 -1.05
CA HIS A 360 -30.61 23.47 -2.42
C HIS A 360 -29.09 23.48 -2.65
N LEU A 361 -28.40 22.46 -2.16
CA LEU A 361 -26.95 22.39 -2.17
C LEU A 361 -26.43 22.13 -3.60
N THR A 362 -25.64 23.07 -4.10
CA THR A 362 -25.09 23.01 -5.46
C THR A 362 -23.68 22.38 -5.48
N GLU A 363 -23.00 22.38 -4.34
CA GLU A 363 -21.64 21.88 -4.18
C GLU A 363 -21.58 20.73 -3.18
N ILE A 364 -20.76 19.74 -3.47
CA ILE A 364 -20.63 18.54 -2.64
C ILE A 364 -20.11 18.86 -1.24
N GLU A 365 -19.30 19.90 -1.09
CA GLU A 365 -18.76 20.34 0.21
C GLU A 365 -19.85 20.95 1.10
N GLN A 366 -20.79 21.67 0.51
CA GLN A 366 -21.97 22.20 1.22
C GLN A 366 -22.85 21.05 1.71
N MET A 367 -23.03 20.01 0.88
CA MET A 367 -23.76 18.80 1.26
C MET A 367 -23.09 18.12 2.47
N TYR A 368 -21.77 17.92 2.44
CA TYR A 368 -21.07 17.35 3.58
C TYR A 368 -21.21 18.19 4.84
N ARG A 369 -21.01 19.50 4.74
CA ARG A 369 -21.19 20.42 5.86
C ARG A 369 -22.57 20.29 6.49
N HIS A 370 -23.62 20.25 5.67
CA HIS A 370 -24.99 20.08 6.12
C HIS A 370 -25.20 18.74 6.83
N ILE A 371 -24.75 17.63 6.25
CA ILE A 371 -24.85 16.29 6.84
C ILE A 371 -24.07 16.22 8.16
N TYR A 372 -22.86 16.78 8.22
CA TYR A 372 -22.08 16.81 9.45
C TYR A 372 -22.73 17.64 10.56
N TRP A 373 -23.34 18.79 10.24
CA TRP A 373 -24.08 19.57 11.21
C TRP A 373 -25.29 18.79 11.75
N GLN A 374 -26.04 18.10 10.90
CA GLN A 374 -27.12 17.23 11.36
C GLN A 374 -26.61 16.11 12.25
N ALA A 375 -25.51 15.46 11.87
CA ALA A 375 -24.91 14.41 12.68
C ALA A 375 -24.46 14.95 14.04
N TRP A 376 -23.79 16.11 14.06
CA TRP A 376 -23.29 16.77 15.26
C TRP A 376 -24.39 17.07 16.28
N HIS A 377 -25.46 17.71 15.85
CA HIS A 377 -26.59 18.07 16.74
C HIS A 377 -27.30 16.85 17.34
N ASN A 378 -27.19 15.71 16.72
CA ASN A 378 -27.80 14.46 17.18
C ASN A 378 -26.83 13.57 18.01
N LEU A 379 -25.59 14.03 18.29
CA LEU A 379 -24.65 13.30 19.14
C LEU A 379 -24.95 13.51 20.62
N SER A 380 -24.64 12.49 21.42
CA SER A 380 -24.57 12.66 22.87
C SER A 380 -23.42 13.60 23.25
N ALA A 381 -23.53 14.27 24.40
CA ALA A 381 -22.49 15.18 24.89
C ALA A 381 -21.10 14.50 25.00
N ASN A 382 -21.09 13.23 25.40
CA ASN A 382 -19.85 12.44 25.47
C ASN A 382 -19.25 12.15 24.09
N ALA A 383 -20.08 11.87 23.10
CA ALA A 383 -19.64 11.63 21.73
C ALA A 383 -19.13 12.92 21.08
N GLN A 384 -19.79 14.07 21.33
CA GLN A 384 -19.31 15.39 20.88
C GLN A 384 -17.92 15.69 21.47
N ALA A 385 -17.76 15.57 22.79
CA ALA A 385 -16.50 15.82 23.48
C ALA A 385 -15.37 14.91 23.00
N LEU A 386 -15.65 13.63 22.73
CA LEU A 386 -14.67 12.73 22.15
C LEU A 386 -14.29 13.17 20.72
N LEU A 387 -15.28 13.52 19.91
CA LEU A 387 -15.06 13.91 18.52
C LEU A 387 -14.25 15.20 18.38
N GLU A 388 -14.48 16.20 19.28
CA GLU A 388 -13.71 17.44 19.35
C GLU A 388 -12.21 17.22 19.64
N MET A 389 -11.86 16.17 20.36
CA MET A 389 -10.47 15.85 20.68
C MET A 389 -9.75 15.06 19.58
N MET A 390 -10.49 14.42 18.68
CA MET A 390 -9.92 13.57 17.66
C MET A 390 -9.00 14.26 16.65
N PRO A 391 -9.16 15.55 16.29
CA PRO A 391 -8.19 16.25 15.44
C PRO A 391 -6.77 16.37 16.04
N LEU A 392 -6.62 16.16 17.36
CA LEU A 392 -5.33 16.05 18.02
C LEU A 392 -4.67 14.67 17.86
N ALA A 393 -5.41 13.72 17.32
CA ALA A 393 -4.91 12.39 17.10
C ALA A 393 -3.91 12.35 15.94
N SER A 394 -2.94 11.46 16.02
CA SER A 394 -2.07 11.17 14.89
C SER A 394 -2.87 10.60 13.72
N GLU A 395 -2.37 10.76 12.51
CA GLU A 395 -2.98 10.21 11.27
C GLU A 395 -3.22 8.69 11.32
N ILE A 396 -2.43 7.97 12.11
CA ILE A 396 -2.58 6.53 12.31
C ILE A 396 -3.87 6.21 13.11
N GLY A 397 -4.41 7.19 13.84
CA GLY A 397 -5.52 7.03 14.77
C GLY A 397 -5.06 6.61 16.17
N LEU A 398 -5.97 6.74 17.14
CA LEU A 398 -5.74 6.46 18.57
C LEU A 398 -6.24 5.05 18.93
N LYS A 399 -5.52 4.41 19.86
CA LYS A 399 -6.02 3.21 20.56
C LYS A 399 -7.00 3.64 21.66
N PRO A 400 -7.96 2.78 22.07
CA PRO A 400 -8.89 3.10 23.16
C PRO A 400 -8.19 3.54 24.45
N GLU A 401 -7.07 2.91 24.78
CA GLU A 401 -6.28 3.21 25.97
C GLU A 401 -5.70 4.63 25.93
N GLN A 402 -5.26 5.07 24.74
CA GLN A 402 -4.76 6.43 24.53
C GLN A 402 -5.89 7.46 24.68
N MET A 403 -7.07 7.17 24.08
CA MET A 403 -8.26 8.02 24.22
C MET A 403 -8.69 8.14 25.68
N GLN A 404 -8.67 7.04 26.42
CA GLN A 404 -9.05 7.01 27.84
C GLN A 404 -8.15 7.92 28.69
N VAL A 405 -6.83 7.89 28.43
CA VAL A 405 -5.85 8.73 29.12
C VAL A 405 -6.03 10.22 28.75
N MET A 406 -6.19 10.51 27.45
CA MET A 406 -6.33 11.89 26.96
C MET A 406 -7.62 12.56 27.48
N TRP A 407 -8.69 11.79 27.57
CA TRP A 407 -10.00 12.32 27.94
C TRP A 407 -10.33 12.13 29.43
N ASN A 408 -9.55 11.34 30.17
CA ASN A 408 -9.73 11.03 31.59
C ASN A 408 -11.16 10.56 31.92
N ILE A 409 -11.67 9.61 31.15
CA ILE A 409 -13.05 9.11 31.25
C ILE A 409 -13.09 7.62 31.60
N GLU A 410 -14.20 7.21 32.20
CA GLU A 410 -14.43 5.79 32.49
C GLU A 410 -14.64 4.97 31.22
N GLN A 411 -14.08 3.76 31.22
CA GLN A 411 -14.09 2.85 30.07
C GLN A 411 -15.50 2.58 29.48
N PRO A 412 -16.57 2.37 30.25
CA PRO A 412 -17.90 2.16 29.68
C PRO A 412 -18.42 3.35 28.88
N THR A 413 -18.19 4.56 29.36
CA THR A 413 -18.59 5.81 28.69
C THR A 413 -17.81 6.03 27.41
N LEU A 414 -16.49 5.75 27.42
CA LEU A 414 -15.65 5.80 26.22
C LEU A 414 -16.17 4.83 25.15
N TRP A 415 -16.47 3.58 25.52
CA TRP A 415 -16.97 2.60 24.55
C TRP A 415 -18.35 2.98 24.00
N ALA A 416 -19.23 3.57 24.81
CA ALA A 416 -20.51 4.07 24.33
C ALA A 416 -20.32 5.19 23.30
N ALA A 417 -19.45 6.16 23.57
CA ALA A 417 -19.14 7.26 22.64
C ALA A 417 -18.48 6.76 21.35
N ILE A 418 -17.48 5.87 21.45
CA ILE A 418 -16.85 5.25 20.26
C ILE A 418 -17.90 4.52 19.41
N THR A 419 -18.76 3.72 20.04
CA THR A 419 -19.78 2.95 19.33
C THR A 419 -20.77 3.88 18.62
N GLU A 420 -21.21 4.94 19.29
CA GLU A 420 -22.08 5.95 18.69
C GLU A 420 -21.43 6.61 17.46
N LEU A 421 -20.19 7.05 17.57
CA LEU A 421 -19.47 7.73 16.49
C LEU A 421 -19.15 6.81 15.31
N VAL A 422 -18.79 5.55 15.58
CA VAL A 422 -18.55 4.55 14.54
C VAL A 422 -19.84 4.21 13.79
N ASN A 423 -20.94 4.01 14.48
CA ASN A 423 -22.24 3.74 13.88
C ASN A 423 -22.73 4.87 12.98
N ARG A 424 -22.36 6.11 13.32
CA ARG A 424 -22.69 7.30 12.51
C ARG A 424 -21.65 7.61 11.43
N SER A 425 -20.66 6.76 11.24
CA SER A 425 -19.58 6.94 10.26
C SER A 425 -18.75 8.23 10.46
N LEU A 426 -18.72 8.74 11.68
CA LEU A 426 -17.91 9.90 12.08
C LEU A 426 -16.52 9.49 12.57
N LEU A 427 -16.36 8.25 13.06
CA LEU A 427 -15.07 7.61 13.32
C LEU A 427 -14.85 6.42 12.40
N GLU A 428 -13.64 6.31 11.89
CA GLU A 428 -13.16 5.16 11.13
C GLU A 428 -12.49 4.16 12.06
N VAL A 429 -12.86 2.89 11.90
CA VAL A 429 -12.17 1.78 12.57
C VAL A 429 -11.04 1.32 11.67
N ARG A 430 -9.82 1.36 12.15
CA ARG A 430 -8.60 0.98 11.43
C ARG A 430 -7.91 -0.19 12.12
N GLY A 431 -7.13 -0.95 11.35
CA GLY A 431 -6.35 -2.07 11.87
C GLY A 431 -7.11 -3.39 11.92
N THR A 432 -6.62 -4.31 12.75
CA THR A 432 -7.13 -5.68 12.86
C THR A 432 -8.08 -5.83 14.05
N THR A 433 -8.75 -6.99 14.16
CA THR A 433 -9.58 -7.33 15.35
C THR A 433 -8.77 -7.31 16.65
N TRP A 434 -7.47 -7.56 16.58
CA TRP A 434 -6.56 -7.62 17.72
C TRP A 434 -5.93 -6.28 18.08
N GLU A 435 -5.81 -5.39 17.11
CA GLU A 435 -5.24 -4.06 17.29
C GLU A 435 -6.06 -3.04 16.52
N ARG A 436 -7.13 -2.55 17.18
CA ARG A 436 -8.01 -1.52 16.62
C ARG A 436 -7.51 -0.13 16.98
N ARG A 437 -7.60 0.76 15.99
CA ARG A 437 -7.38 2.19 16.12
C ARG A 437 -8.60 2.93 15.57
N TYR A 438 -8.82 4.11 16.08
CA TYR A 438 -9.93 4.97 15.68
C TYR A 438 -9.36 6.27 15.15
N GLY A 439 -9.80 6.67 13.97
CA GLY A 439 -9.34 7.88 13.31
C GLY A 439 -10.50 8.66 12.69
N LEU A 440 -10.22 9.86 12.23
CA LEU A 440 -11.18 10.67 11.49
C LEU A 440 -11.01 10.45 9.99
N HIS A 441 -12.14 10.50 9.26
CA HIS A 441 -12.08 10.82 7.86
C HIS A 441 -11.72 12.30 7.71
N ARG A 442 -10.90 12.65 6.74
CA ARG A 442 -10.40 14.02 6.57
C ARG A 442 -11.50 15.08 6.47
N LEU A 443 -12.59 14.79 5.74
CA LEU A 443 -13.70 15.74 5.66
C LEU A 443 -14.37 15.97 7.02
N THR A 444 -14.43 14.94 7.87
CA THR A 444 -14.88 15.07 9.27
C THR A 444 -13.91 15.94 10.07
N GLU A 445 -12.61 15.71 9.90
CA GLU A 445 -11.57 16.50 10.55
C GLU A 445 -11.63 17.97 10.11
N SER A 446 -11.71 18.24 8.82
CA SER A 446 -11.84 19.59 8.28
C SER A 446 -13.09 20.29 8.84
N PHE A 447 -14.25 19.62 8.86
CA PHE A 447 -15.49 20.14 9.44
C PHE A 447 -15.28 20.51 10.92
N LEU A 448 -14.66 19.65 11.71
CA LEU A 448 -14.42 19.90 13.13
C LEU A 448 -13.50 21.11 13.33
N GLN A 449 -12.42 21.19 12.58
CA GLN A 449 -11.46 22.29 12.68
C GLN A 449 -12.07 23.62 12.29
N THR A 450 -12.85 23.68 11.21
CA THR A 450 -13.41 24.94 10.68
C THR A 450 -14.70 25.37 11.34
N GLU A 451 -15.61 24.43 11.64
CA GLU A 451 -16.99 24.76 12.03
C GLU A 451 -17.25 24.60 13.53
N ILE A 452 -16.48 23.73 14.23
CA ILE A 452 -16.71 23.42 15.65
C ILE A 452 -15.63 24.03 16.54
N ILE A 453 -14.36 23.73 16.25
CA ILE A 453 -13.24 24.12 17.10
C ILE A 453 -12.77 25.56 16.79
N HIS A 454 -13.09 26.06 15.57
CA HIS A 454 -12.70 27.38 15.08
C HIS A 454 -11.18 27.63 15.23
N LEU A 455 -10.37 26.62 14.86
CA LEU A 455 -8.92 26.81 14.83
C LEU A 455 -8.58 27.89 13.79
N PRO A 456 -7.74 28.88 14.13
CA PRO A 456 -7.28 29.85 13.13
C PRO A 456 -6.54 29.10 12.02
N GLU A 457 -6.76 29.53 10.76
CA GLU A 457 -6.03 29.00 9.61
C GLU A 457 -4.54 29.15 9.89
N GLY A 458 -3.82 28.02 10.04
CA GLY A 458 -2.37 28.02 10.27
C GLY A 458 -1.87 27.39 11.59
N TRP A 459 -2.69 26.59 12.29
CA TRP A 459 -2.23 25.79 13.45
C TRP A 459 -1.87 24.38 13.02
#